data_fce27656e69e7d6c1f306cfd5983c812
#
_entry.id   fce27656e69e7d6c1f306cfd5983c812
#
_cell.length_a   1.000
_cell.length_b   1.000
_cell.length_c   1.000
_cell.angle_alpha   90.00
_cell.angle_beta   90.00
_cell.angle_gamma   90.00
#
_symmetry.space_group_name_H-M   'P 1'
#
loop_
_entity.id
_entity.type
_entity.pdbx_description
1 polymer ?
#
loop_
_entity_poly.entity_id
_entity_poly.type
_entity_poly.pdbx_seq_one_letter_code
_entity_poly.pdbx_strand_id
1 'polypeptide(L)'
;SGIEIDPFRTGITVGTALDGFCTITSTQKKYETSSIKKVTPRFLAKALGNICGCHIAMANDIKGPSMTVNTACASGGDAIALAAMMLITGQADAIIAVGGECAVDEVLAQSLISAQALSTTGSRPFDKSRDGFVIGEGGGAVVIETEAHALARGADILAVLAGWGNNNDAYHEVSPRPDGEGEMRCMRQAIETADITASDIGYINAHGTAT
;
A
#
# COMPACT_ATOMS: atom_id res chain seq x y z
N SER A 1 -11.51 -24.55 -3.51
CA SER A 1 -12.84 -23.96 -3.66
C SER A 1 -12.85 -23.13 -4.93
N GLY A 2 -13.61 -23.55 -5.95
CA GLY A 2 -13.75 -22.80 -7.19
C GLY A 2 -14.56 -21.53 -6.90
N ILE A 3 -13.89 -20.42 -6.75
CA ILE A 3 -14.52 -19.10 -6.75
C ILE A 3 -14.92 -18.85 -8.20
N GLU A 4 -16.18 -18.85 -8.51
CA GLU A 4 -16.66 -18.32 -9.78
C GLU A 4 -16.61 -16.79 -9.66
N ILE A 5 -15.51 -16.21 -10.15
CA ILE A 5 -15.28 -14.76 -10.14
C ILE A 5 -15.85 -14.22 -11.45
N ASP A 6 -16.81 -13.30 -11.37
CA ASP A 6 -17.14 -12.49 -12.54
C ASP A 6 -15.95 -11.57 -12.85
N PRO A 7 -15.23 -11.79 -13.96
CA PRO A 7 -14.05 -11.01 -14.28
C PRO A 7 -14.34 -9.52 -14.49
N PHE A 8 -15.56 -9.14 -14.89
CA PHE A 8 -15.96 -7.76 -15.11
C PHE A 8 -16.40 -7.05 -13.83
N ARG A 9 -16.76 -7.82 -12.79
CA ARG A 9 -17.19 -7.35 -11.48
C ARG A 9 -16.12 -7.52 -10.41
N THR A 10 -14.93 -8.01 -10.79
CA THR A 10 -13.76 -8.12 -9.91
C THR A 10 -12.74 -7.06 -10.28
N GLY A 11 -12.27 -6.30 -9.28
CA GLY A 11 -11.32 -5.20 -9.44
C GLY A 11 -10.01 -5.43 -8.71
N ILE A 12 -9.08 -4.48 -8.87
CA ILE A 12 -7.78 -4.45 -8.23
C ILE A 12 -7.50 -3.03 -7.74
N THR A 13 -7.03 -2.91 -6.50
CA THR A 13 -6.41 -1.68 -6.00
C THR A 13 -5.00 -1.99 -5.54
N VAL A 14 -4.04 -1.15 -5.91
CA VAL A 14 -2.62 -1.32 -5.54
C VAL A 14 -2.15 -0.08 -4.79
N GLY A 15 -1.50 -0.28 -3.66
CA GLY A 15 -0.78 0.74 -2.92
C GLY A 15 0.73 0.53 -3.02
N THR A 16 1.45 1.50 -3.52
CA THR A 16 2.92 1.50 -3.63
C THR A 16 3.46 2.92 -3.49
N ALA A 17 4.66 3.08 -2.94
CA ALA A 17 5.26 4.39 -2.75
C ALA A 17 6.26 4.75 -3.86
N LEU A 18 7.13 3.83 -4.22
CA LEU A 18 8.27 4.06 -5.13
C LEU A 18 8.22 3.20 -6.38
N ASP A 19 7.40 2.15 -6.38
CA ASP A 19 7.09 1.28 -7.51
C ASP A 19 8.30 0.91 -8.40
N GLY A 20 8.37 1.44 -9.62
CA GLY A 20 9.44 1.15 -10.58
C GLY A 20 10.80 1.79 -10.29
N PHE A 21 11.04 2.36 -9.10
CA PHE A 21 12.25 3.11 -8.76
C PHE A 21 13.53 2.35 -9.07
N CYS A 22 13.67 1.10 -8.58
CA CYS A 22 14.85 0.27 -8.86
C CYS A 22 15.04 -0.05 -10.36
N THR A 23 13.96 -0.12 -11.12
CA THR A 23 14.03 -0.29 -12.57
C THR A 23 14.59 0.96 -13.24
N ILE A 24 14.18 2.14 -12.78
CA ILE A 24 14.62 3.43 -13.31
C ILE A 24 16.11 3.63 -13.01
N THR A 25 16.53 3.51 -11.73
CA THR A 25 17.92 3.71 -11.31
C THR A 25 18.87 2.73 -11.98
N SER A 26 18.54 1.43 -12.00
CA SER A 26 19.36 0.40 -12.66
C SER A 26 19.44 0.58 -14.17
N THR A 27 18.37 1.05 -14.80
CA THR A 27 18.36 1.34 -16.25
C THR A 27 19.21 2.56 -16.55
N GLN A 28 19.12 3.62 -15.75
CA GLN A 28 19.93 4.83 -15.88
C GLN A 28 21.42 4.49 -15.75
N LYS A 29 21.81 3.73 -14.72
CA LYS A 29 23.20 3.28 -14.51
C LYS A 29 23.73 2.51 -15.71
N LYS A 30 22.93 1.57 -16.26
CA LYS A 30 23.28 0.81 -17.47
C LYS A 30 23.40 1.72 -18.69
N TYR A 31 22.48 2.64 -18.87
CA TYR A 31 22.50 3.59 -19.99
C TYR A 31 23.73 4.47 -19.98
N GLU A 32 24.16 4.95 -18.83
CA GLU A 32 25.35 5.81 -18.66
C GLU A 32 26.65 5.05 -18.90
N THR A 33 26.77 3.83 -18.38
CA THR A 33 28.01 3.03 -18.42
C THR A 33 28.17 2.21 -19.70
N SER A 34 27.11 1.99 -20.47
CA SER A 34 27.15 1.19 -21.69
C SER A 34 27.69 2.00 -22.88
N SER A 35 28.48 1.35 -23.72
CA SER A 35 28.86 1.88 -25.04
C SER A 35 27.67 1.94 -26.01
N ILE A 36 26.68 1.10 -25.80
CA ILE A 36 25.44 1.05 -26.59
C ILE A 36 24.32 1.71 -25.83
N LYS A 37 23.87 2.87 -26.27
CA LYS A 37 22.79 3.66 -25.65
C LYS A 37 21.43 3.08 -26.00
N LYS A 38 21.08 1.92 -25.40
CA LYS A 38 19.79 1.24 -25.61
C LYS A 38 19.05 1.03 -24.30
N VAL A 39 17.76 1.34 -24.32
CA VAL A 39 16.82 0.98 -23.27
C VAL A 39 15.92 -0.14 -23.79
N THR A 40 15.68 -1.14 -22.97
CA THR A 40 14.82 -2.26 -23.36
C THR A 40 13.40 -1.79 -23.65
N PRO A 41 12.70 -2.31 -24.69
CA PRO A 41 11.29 -2.01 -24.93
C PRO A 41 10.37 -2.34 -23.74
N ARG A 42 10.79 -3.24 -22.86
CA ARG A 42 10.06 -3.62 -21.63
C ARG A 42 10.27 -2.64 -20.47
N PHE A 43 11.04 -1.57 -20.65
CA PHE A 43 11.32 -0.61 -19.57
C PHE A 43 10.03 -0.04 -18.97
N LEU A 44 9.14 0.49 -19.81
CA LEU A 44 7.87 1.06 -19.33
C LEU A 44 7.00 0.02 -18.61
N ALA A 45 6.97 -1.22 -19.13
CA ALA A 45 6.24 -2.33 -18.50
C ALA A 45 6.84 -2.81 -17.16
N LYS A 46 7.86 -2.12 -16.63
CA LYS A 46 8.49 -2.40 -15.33
C LYS A 46 8.62 -1.15 -14.47
N ALA A 47 8.48 0.04 -15.07
CA ALA A 47 8.71 1.31 -14.40
C ALA A 47 7.42 2.08 -14.08
N LEU A 48 6.30 1.71 -14.72
CA LEU A 48 5.02 2.38 -14.48
C LEU A 48 4.32 1.83 -13.24
N GLY A 49 3.77 2.71 -12.41
CA GLY A 49 3.13 2.42 -11.14
C GLY A 49 1.92 1.49 -11.17
N ASN A 50 1.25 1.39 -12.31
CA ASN A 50 0.10 0.52 -12.48
C ASN A 50 0.45 -0.91 -12.91
N ILE A 51 1.72 -1.22 -13.12
CA ILE A 51 2.14 -2.50 -13.72
C ILE A 51 1.87 -3.69 -12.78
N CYS A 52 2.02 -3.51 -11.48
CA CYS A 52 1.66 -4.54 -10.49
C CYS A 52 0.21 -4.99 -10.68
N GLY A 53 -0.73 -4.04 -10.71
CA GLY A 53 -2.14 -4.33 -10.95
C GLY A 53 -2.40 -5.00 -12.30
N CYS A 54 -1.72 -4.55 -13.37
CA CYS A 54 -1.83 -5.15 -14.69
C CYS A 54 -1.38 -6.63 -14.70
N HIS A 55 -0.28 -6.96 -14.04
CA HIS A 55 0.19 -8.36 -13.96
C HIS A 55 -0.78 -9.25 -13.19
N ILE A 56 -1.33 -8.76 -12.08
CA ILE A 56 -2.35 -9.48 -11.30
C ILE A 56 -3.61 -9.69 -12.14
N ALA A 57 -4.06 -8.65 -12.86
CA ALA A 57 -5.22 -8.71 -13.73
C ALA A 57 -5.05 -9.77 -14.83
N MET A 58 -3.91 -9.75 -15.53
CA MET A 58 -3.60 -10.73 -16.58
C MET A 58 -3.52 -12.17 -16.05
N ALA A 59 -2.93 -12.36 -14.87
CA ALA A 59 -2.77 -13.67 -14.27
C ALA A 59 -4.09 -14.31 -13.81
N ASN A 60 -5.11 -13.48 -13.54
CA ASN A 60 -6.38 -13.92 -12.95
C ASN A 60 -7.59 -13.58 -13.85
N ASP A 61 -7.38 -13.15 -15.09
CA ASP A 61 -8.42 -12.71 -16.04
C ASP A 61 -9.37 -11.63 -15.47
N ILE A 62 -8.86 -10.71 -14.63
CA ILE A 62 -9.64 -9.64 -14.02
C ILE A 62 -9.79 -8.49 -15.02
N LYS A 63 -11.04 -8.07 -15.28
CA LYS A 63 -11.40 -7.06 -16.26
C LYS A 63 -12.19 -5.89 -15.68
N GLY A 64 -12.46 -5.92 -14.37
CA GLY A 64 -13.12 -4.85 -13.65
C GLY A 64 -12.16 -3.67 -13.37
N PRO A 65 -12.55 -2.74 -12.50
CA PRO A 65 -11.78 -1.52 -12.24
C PRO A 65 -10.40 -1.85 -11.65
N SER A 66 -9.39 -1.10 -12.10
CA SER A 66 -8.02 -1.25 -11.60
C SER A 66 -7.41 0.13 -11.34
N MET A 67 -6.95 0.38 -10.11
CA MET A 67 -6.34 1.65 -9.71
C MET A 67 -5.10 1.42 -8.85
N THR A 68 -4.12 2.32 -9.00
CA THR A 68 -2.95 2.39 -8.13
C THR A 68 -2.97 3.72 -7.38
N VAL A 69 -2.76 3.68 -6.08
CA VAL A 69 -2.65 4.84 -5.19
C VAL A 69 -1.23 4.96 -4.67
N ASN A 70 -0.77 6.20 -4.53
CA ASN A 70 0.53 6.53 -3.96
C ASN A 70 0.35 7.63 -2.91
N THR A 71 0.43 7.23 -1.66
CA THR A 71 0.37 8.09 -0.47
C THR A 71 1.50 7.70 0.50
N ALA A 72 2.67 7.39 -0.07
CA ALA A 72 3.84 6.93 0.65
C ALA A 72 3.52 5.72 1.54
N CYS A 73 3.86 5.76 2.83
CA CYS A 73 3.65 4.65 3.78
C CYS A 73 2.17 4.29 3.98
N ALA A 74 1.23 5.20 3.69
CA ALA A 74 -0.21 4.97 3.81
C ALA A 74 -0.81 4.24 2.60
N SER A 75 -0.07 4.08 1.49
CA SER A 75 -0.60 3.57 0.21
C SER A 75 -1.34 2.23 0.35
N GLY A 76 -0.82 1.30 1.14
CA GLY A 76 -1.47 0.00 1.36
C GLY A 76 -2.83 0.13 2.06
N GLY A 77 -2.94 0.98 3.07
CA GLY A 77 -4.19 1.30 3.75
C GLY A 77 -5.18 2.00 2.82
N ASP A 78 -4.70 2.96 2.02
CA ASP A 78 -5.52 3.68 1.06
C ASP A 78 -6.01 2.79 -0.09
N ALA A 79 -5.24 1.78 -0.50
CA ALA A 79 -5.70 0.78 -1.45
C ALA A 79 -6.89 -0.02 -0.90
N ILE A 80 -6.87 -0.35 0.39
CA ILE A 80 -7.99 -1.01 1.09
C ILE A 80 -9.21 -0.08 1.16
N ALA A 81 -9.02 1.17 1.57
CA ALA A 81 -10.10 2.15 1.66
C ALA A 81 -10.73 2.42 0.28
N LEU A 82 -9.91 2.55 -0.77
CA LEU A 82 -10.38 2.71 -2.14
C LEU A 82 -11.20 1.49 -2.61
N ALA A 83 -10.73 0.27 -2.30
CA ALA A 83 -11.48 -0.96 -2.59
C ALA A 83 -12.87 -0.93 -1.93
N ALA A 84 -12.95 -0.55 -0.65
CA ALA A 84 -14.21 -0.43 0.06
C ALA A 84 -15.15 0.61 -0.59
N MET A 85 -14.63 1.78 -0.96
CA MET A 85 -15.41 2.81 -1.66
C MET A 85 -15.97 2.31 -2.99
N MET A 86 -15.17 1.56 -3.78
CA MET A 86 -15.61 1.00 -5.05
C MET A 86 -16.71 -0.06 -4.87
N LEU A 87 -16.61 -0.89 -3.84
CA LEU A 87 -17.64 -1.88 -3.51
C LEU A 87 -18.95 -1.21 -3.05
N ILE A 88 -18.87 -0.23 -2.15
CA ILE A 88 -20.04 0.51 -1.64
C ILE A 88 -20.74 1.27 -2.77
N THR A 89 -19.98 1.79 -3.73
CA THR A 89 -20.53 2.51 -4.90
C THR A 89 -20.97 1.57 -6.03
N GLY A 90 -20.89 0.25 -5.84
CA GLY A 90 -21.34 -0.75 -6.81
C GLY A 90 -20.49 -0.89 -8.06
N GLN A 91 -19.25 -0.40 -8.05
CA GLN A 91 -18.34 -0.51 -9.20
C GLN A 91 -17.78 -1.93 -9.38
N ALA A 92 -17.71 -2.70 -8.30
CA ALA A 92 -17.27 -4.10 -8.27
C ALA A 92 -18.02 -4.87 -7.20
N ASP A 93 -17.94 -6.21 -7.22
CA ASP A 93 -18.47 -7.08 -6.19
C ASP A 93 -17.34 -7.66 -5.32
N ALA A 94 -16.14 -7.77 -5.89
CA ALA A 94 -14.93 -8.17 -5.20
C ALA A 94 -13.74 -7.35 -5.70
N ILE A 95 -12.78 -7.04 -4.82
CA ILE A 95 -11.55 -6.33 -5.17
C ILE A 95 -10.37 -6.99 -4.46
N ILE A 96 -9.30 -7.23 -5.20
CA ILE A 96 -7.99 -7.59 -4.65
C ILE A 96 -7.27 -6.29 -4.29
N ALA A 97 -7.18 -5.98 -3.00
CA ALA A 97 -6.40 -4.86 -2.51
C ALA A 97 -4.99 -5.33 -2.18
N VAL A 98 -4.01 -4.69 -2.79
CA VAL A 98 -2.59 -5.08 -2.75
C VAL A 98 -1.77 -3.94 -2.16
N GLY A 99 -0.87 -4.25 -1.25
CA GLY A 99 0.23 -3.38 -0.86
C GLY A 99 1.55 -4.06 -1.23
N GLY A 100 2.45 -3.35 -1.89
CA GLY A 100 3.72 -3.94 -2.27
C GLY A 100 4.79 -2.91 -2.56
N GLU A 101 6.03 -3.20 -2.11
CA GLU A 101 7.19 -2.36 -2.36
C GLU A 101 8.44 -3.22 -2.56
N CYS A 102 9.23 -2.84 -3.54
CA CYS A 102 10.55 -3.42 -3.83
C CYS A 102 11.50 -2.29 -4.24
N ALA A 103 11.95 -1.53 -3.27
CA ALA A 103 12.72 -0.29 -3.47
C ALA A 103 14.04 -0.28 -2.70
N VAL A 104 14.60 -1.44 -2.32
CA VAL A 104 15.94 -1.51 -1.72
C VAL A 104 16.99 -1.22 -2.80
N ASP A 105 17.38 0.06 -2.88
CA ASP A 105 18.27 0.62 -3.90
C ASP A 105 19.31 1.52 -3.25
N GLU A 106 20.49 1.60 -3.86
CA GLU A 106 21.63 2.38 -3.36
C GLU A 106 21.30 3.87 -3.20
N VAL A 107 20.57 4.44 -4.16
CA VAL A 107 20.20 5.87 -4.15
C VAL A 107 19.21 6.16 -3.04
N LEU A 108 18.18 5.29 -2.87
CA LEU A 108 17.22 5.41 -1.78
C LEU A 108 17.90 5.26 -0.43
N ALA A 109 18.73 4.22 -0.26
CA ALA A 109 19.46 3.99 0.97
C ALA A 109 20.34 5.21 1.34
N GLN A 110 21.06 5.77 0.38
CA GLN A 110 21.89 6.94 0.60
C GLN A 110 21.07 8.18 0.98
N SER A 111 19.90 8.37 0.37
CA SER A 111 18.98 9.46 0.73
C SER A 111 18.51 9.33 2.19
N LEU A 112 18.10 8.13 2.59
CA LEU A 112 17.63 7.85 3.96
C LEU A 112 18.76 7.93 5.00
N ILE A 113 19.98 7.53 4.65
CA ILE A 113 21.17 7.74 5.49
C ILE A 113 21.40 9.24 5.70
N SER A 114 21.35 10.04 4.63
CA SER A 114 21.52 11.49 4.69
C SER A 114 20.45 12.17 5.53
N ALA A 115 19.23 11.63 5.53
CA ALA A 115 18.11 12.06 6.37
C ALA A 115 18.22 11.55 7.82
N GLN A 116 19.23 10.75 8.16
CA GLN A 116 19.41 10.10 9.47
C GLN A 116 18.20 9.26 9.90
N ALA A 117 17.52 8.63 8.94
CA ALA A 117 16.30 7.86 9.16
C ALA A 117 16.56 6.35 9.34
N LEU A 118 17.74 5.86 8.93
CA LEU A 118 18.08 4.44 9.01
C LEU A 118 18.82 4.08 10.28
N SER A 119 18.42 2.96 10.88
CA SER A 119 19.15 2.34 11.98
C SER A 119 20.35 1.54 11.47
N THR A 120 21.46 1.59 12.21
CA THR A 120 22.61 0.72 12.02
C THR A 120 22.63 -0.48 12.95
N THR A 121 21.67 -0.57 13.87
CA THR A 121 21.64 -1.56 14.94
C THR A 121 20.40 -2.46 14.91
N GLY A 122 19.39 -2.14 14.11
CA GLY A 122 18.17 -2.91 13.91
C GLY A 122 16.89 -2.14 14.21
N SER A 123 15.77 -2.65 13.75
CA SER A 123 14.45 -2.06 13.98
C SER A 123 13.95 -2.35 15.40
N ARG A 124 13.73 -1.31 16.20
CA ARG A 124 13.28 -1.39 17.59
C ARG A 124 12.16 -0.39 17.87
N PRO A 125 10.97 -0.58 17.27
CA PRO A 125 9.84 0.32 17.50
C PRO A 125 9.55 0.48 19.00
N PHE A 126 9.30 1.73 19.41
CA PHE A 126 8.96 2.11 20.80
C PHE A 126 10.07 1.92 21.84
N ASP A 127 11.22 1.35 21.49
CA ASP A 127 12.36 1.22 22.39
C ASP A 127 13.00 2.59 22.67
N LYS A 128 13.56 2.75 23.89
CA LYS A 128 14.27 4.00 24.25
C LYS A 128 15.55 4.20 23.44
N SER A 129 16.17 3.11 22.97
CA SER A 129 17.40 3.11 22.19
C SER A 129 17.15 3.03 20.67
N ARG A 130 15.91 3.24 20.22
CA ARG A 130 15.61 3.25 18.78
C ARG A 130 16.36 4.39 18.09
N ASP A 131 16.85 4.13 16.91
CA ASP A 131 17.74 5.03 16.16
C ASP A 131 17.39 5.09 14.66
N GLY A 132 16.22 4.65 14.28
CA GLY A 132 15.73 4.63 12.89
C GLY A 132 15.15 3.29 12.47
N PHE A 133 14.72 3.21 11.24
CA PHE A 133 14.13 1.98 10.67
C PHE A 133 15.14 1.21 9.82
N VAL A 134 14.77 -0.01 9.44
CA VAL A 134 15.50 -0.86 8.48
C VAL A 134 14.66 -0.98 7.22
N ILE A 135 15.25 -0.70 6.06
CA ILE A 135 14.58 -0.84 4.77
C ILE A 135 14.25 -2.31 4.54
N GLY A 136 13.04 -2.57 4.05
CA GLY A 136 12.58 -3.90 3.66
C GLY A 136 11.89 -3.88 2.30
N GLU A 137 11.65 -5.07 1.79
CA GLU A 137 10.84 -5.34 0.60
C GLU A 137 9.75 -6.34 0.98
N GLY A 138 8.60 -6.23 0.36
CA GLY A 138 7.52 -7.17 0.61
C GLY A 138 6.25 -6.81 -0.12
N GLY A 139 5.29 -7.73 -0.06
CA GLY A 139 3.97 -7.54 -0.61
C GLY A 139 2.94 -8.38 0.14
N GLY A 140 1.73 -7.87 0.17
CA GLY A 140 0.57 -8.56 0.72
C GLY A 140 -0.67 -8.18 -0.05
N ALA A 141 -1.67 -9.04 0.00
CA ALA A 141 -2.95 -8.78 -0.63
C ALA A 141 -4.09 -9.31 0.25
N VAL A 142 -5.21 -8.62 0.20
CA VAL A 142 -6.48 -9.07 0.79
C VAL A 142 -7.57 -9.00 -0.28
N VAL A 143 -8.48 -9.96 -0.24
CA VAL A 143 -9.70 -9.90 -1.05
C VAL A 143 -10.78 -9.24 -0.22
N ILE A 144 -11.33 -8.15 -0.71
CA ILE A 144 -12.42 -7.42 -0.09
C ILE A 144 -13.64 -7.58 -0.99
N GLU A 145 -14.75 -7.91 -0.40
CA GLU A 145 -16.02 -8.12 -1.10
C GLU A 145 -17.19 -7.67 -0.22
N THR A 146 -18.33 -7.44 -0.83
CA THR A 146 -19.55 -7.19 -0.06
C THR A 146 -19.93 -8.45 0.71
N GLU A 147 -20.48 -8.29 1.91
CA GLU A 147 -20.95 -9.44 2.71
C GLU A 147 -21.92 -10.32 1.92
N ALA A 148 -22.86 -9.70 1.19
CA ALA A 148 -23.82 -10.43 0.36
C ALA A 148 -23.14 -11.31 -0.70
N HIS A 149 -22.10 -10.80 -1.36
CA HIS A 149 -21.32 -11.57 -2.35
C HIS A 149 -20.57 -12.71 -1.67
N ALA A 150 -19.88 -12.45 -0.55
CA ALA A 150 -19.14 -13.44 0.21
C ALA A 150 -20.06 -14.61 0.67
N LEU A 151 -21.21 -14.30 1.23
CA LEU A 151 -22.20 -15.29 1.68
C LEU A 151 -22.77 -16.09 0.50
N ALA A 152 -23.10 -15.43 -0.61
CA ALA A 152 -23.68 -16.11 -1.77
C ALA A 152 -22.76 -17.19 -2.38
N ARG A 153 -21.43 -16.97 -2.32
CA ARG A 153 -20.44 -17.96 -2.79
C ARG A 153 -19.91 -18.90 -1.70
N GLY A 154 -20.43 -18.80 -0.48
CA GLY A 154 -20.01 -19.63 0.66
C GLY A 154 -18.57 -19.35 1.12
N ALA A 155 -18.14 -18.09 1.09
CA ALA A 155 -16.84 -17.70 1.55
C ALA A 155 -16.66 -17.85 3.06
N ASP A 156 -15.46 -18.18 3.49
CA ASP A 156 -15.04 -18.05 4.89
C ASP A 156 -14.63 -16.61 5.13
N ILE A 157 -15.45 -15.84 5.86
CA ILE A 157 -15.22 -14.43 6.15
C ILE A 157 -14.24 -14.34 7.32
N LEU A 158 -13.03 -13.91 7.05
CA LEU A 158 -11.95 -13.82 8.05
C LEU A 158 -12.10 -12.60 8.96
N ALA A 159 -12.59 -11.48 8.43
CA ALA A 159 -12.77 -10.23 9.16
C ALA A 159 -13.75 -9.30 8.42
N VAL A 160 -14.23 -8.28 9.12
CA VAL A 160 -15.07 -7.22 8.56
C VAL A 160 -14.28 -5.92 8.56
N LEU A 161 -14.20 -5.23 7.41
CA LEU A 161 -13.71 -3.86 7.34
C LEU A 161 -14.84 -2.92 7.79
N ALA A 162 -14.81 -2.53 9.06
CA ALA A 162 -15.88 -1.74 9.68
C ALA A 162 -15.79 -0.25 9.35
N GLY A 163 -14.58 0.29 9.23
CA GLY A 163 -14.39 1.71 8.95
C GLY A 163 -12.95 2.06 8.60
N TRP A 164 -12.73 3.28 8.13
CA TRP A 164 -11.41 3.83 7.84
C TRP A 164 -11.37 5.33 8.02
N GLY A 165 -10.17 5.88 8.15
CA GLY A 165 -9.90 7.31 8.15
C GLY A 165 -8.78 7.66 7.19
N ASN A 166 -8.88 8.83 6.58
CA ASN A 166 -7.82 9.40 5.74
C ASN A 166 -7.82 10.91 5.90
N ASN A 167 -6.66 11.50 6.12
CA ASN A 167 -6.51 12.94 6.23
C ASN A 167 -5.08 13.36 5.83
N ASN A 168 -4.82 14.66 5.93
CA ASN A 168 -3.49 15.25 5.69
C ASN A 168 -3.13 16.17 6.86
N ASP A 169 -1.89 16.08 7.32
CA ASP A 169 -1.36 16.91 8.39
C ASP A 169 -1.22 18.40 8.02
N ALA A 170 -0.94 18.67 6.74
CA ALA A 170 -0.66 20.01 6.22
C ALA A 170 0.35 20.80 7.09
N TYR A 171 1.33 20.09 7.64
CA TYR A 171 2.30 20.63 8.60
C TYR A 171 3.71 20.71 8.01
N HIS A 172 4.24 19.59 7.53
CA HIS A 172 5.59 19.50 6.99
C HIS A 172 5.65 18.40 5.92
N GLU A 173 6.58 18.50 4.97
CA GLU A 173 6.66 17.56 3.85
C GLU A 173 7.07 16.13 4.26
N VAL A 174 7.75 15.95 5.41
CA VAL A 174 8.27 14.66 5.87
C VAL A 174 7.91 14.37 7.32
N SER A 175 7.99 15.36 8.22
CA SER A 175 7.82 15.17 9.66
C SER A 175 6.35 15.26 10.07
N PRO A 176 5.83 14.30 10.84
CA PRO A 176 4.48 14.40 11.41
C PRO A 176 4.39 15.54 12.42
N ARG A 177 3.17 16.00 12.69
CA ARG A 177 2.94 17.00 13.74
C ARG A 177 3.37 16.45 15.10
N PRO A 178 4.13 17.22 15.91
CA PRO A 178 4.60 16.75 17.21
C PRO A 178 3.49 16.46 18.23
N ASP A 179 2.31 17.06 18.05
CA ASP A 179 1.15 16.88 18.91
C ASP A 179 0.28 15.67 18.53
N GLY A 180 0.57 15.01 17.40
CA GLY A 180 -0.16 13.84 16.92
C GLY A 180 -1.62 14.12 16.51
N GLU A 181 -1.94 15.36 16.16
CA GLU A 181 -3.31 15.76 15.81
C GLU A 181 -3.83 15.02 14.58
N GLY A 182 -2.97 14.85 13.55
CA GLY A 182 -3.35 14.15 12.31
C GLY A 182 -3.68 12.70 12.55
N GLU A 183 -2.83 11.97 13.26
CA GLU A 183 -3.03 10.57 13.61
C GLU A 183 -4.30 10.38 14.45
N MET A 184 -4.49 11.26 15.44
CA MET A 184 -5.68 11.24 16.29
C MET A 184 -6.96 11.47 15.48
N ARG A 185 -6.95 12.41 14.54
CA ARG A 185 -8.08 12.70 13.65
C ARG A 185 -8.38 11.54 12.71
N CYS A 186 -7.35 10.91 12.14
CA CYS A 186 -7.49 9.72 11.29
C CYS A 186 -8.14 8.56 12.07
N MET A 187 -7.66 8.27 13.29
CA MET A 187 -8.25 7.24 14.14
C MET A 187 -9.71 7.56 14.53
N ARG A 188 -10.04 8.82 14.83
CA ARG A 188 -11.42 9.23 15.09
C ARG A 188 -12.32 9.00 13.89
N GLN A 189 -11.90 9.38 12.70
CA GLN A 189 -12.66 9.10 11.47
C GLN A 189 -12.92 7.61 11.29
N ALA A 190 -11.92 6.75 11.53
CA ALA A 190 -12.09 5.31 11.43
C ALA A 190 -13.11 4.78 12.44
N ILE A 191 -13.08 5.26 13.68
CA ILE A 191 -14.02 4.90 14.75
C ILE A 191 -15.44 5.39 14.39
N GLU A 192 -15.57 6.63 13.92
CA GLU A 192 -16.86 7.23 13.54
C GLU A 192 -17.47 6.51 12.33
N THR A 193 -16.67 6.20 11.30
CA THR A 193 -17.16 5.46 10.11
C THR A 193 -17.52 4.01 10.42
N ALA A 194 -16.92 3.43 11.45
CA ALA A 194 -17.25 2.10 11.95
C ALA A 194 -18.48 2.06 12.88
N ASP A 195 -19.00 3.22 13.30
CA ASP A 195 -20.08 3.36 14.28
C ASP A 195 -19.79 2.63 15.61
N ILE A 196 -18.56 2.78 16.10
CA ILE A 196 -18.08 2.20 17.35
C ILE A 196 -17.49 3.28 18.26
N THR A 197 -17.02 2.89 19.43
CA THR A 197 -16.33 3.77 20.37
C THR A 197 -14.86 3.36 20.55
N ALA A 198 -14.03 4.25 21.09
CA ALA A 198 -12.63 3.94 21.38
C ALA A 198 -12.45 2.77 22.37
N SER A 199 -13.45 2.51 23.23
CA SER A 199 -13.43 1.37 24.17
C SER A 199 -13.62 0.01 23.49
N ASP A 200 -14.11 -0.01 22.26
CA ASP A 200 -14.30 -1.23 21.49
C ASP A 200 -13.01 -1.68 20.79
N ILE A 201 -11.96 -0.82 20.80
CA ILE A 201 -10.66 -1.11 20.19
C ILE A 201 -9.85 -2.01 21.14
N GLY A 202 -9.67 -3.25 20.76
CA GLY A 202 -8.86 -4.22 21.50
C GLY A 202 -7.37 -4.22 21.16
N TYR A 203 -6.99 -3.72 19.97
CA TYR A 203 -5.59 -3.71 19.51
C TYR A 203 -5.35 -2.63 18.46
N ILE A 204 -4.17 -2.02 18.49
CA ILE A 204 -3.68 -1.09 17.48
C ILE A 204 -2.37 -1.63 16.90
N ASN A 205 -2.36 -1.93 15.62
CA ASN A 205 -1.13 -2.19 14.89
C ASN A 205 -0.55 -0.87 14.40
N ALA A 206 0.36 -0.30 15.16
CA ALA A 206 0.95 0.99 14.86
C ALA A 206 1.93 0.92 13.68
N HIS A 207 2.19 2.05 13.04
CA HIS A 207 3.19 2.17 11.98
C HIS A 207 4.58 1.70 12.43
N GLY A 208 5.02 2.11 13.63
CA GLY A 208 6.15 1.51 14.33
C GLY A 208 7.48 1.57 13.58
N THR A 209 7.85 2.72 13.04
CA THR A 209 9.07 2.92 12.24
C THR A 209 10.38 2.87 13.04
N ALA A 210 10.33 2.96 14.36
CA ALA A 210 11.50 3.09 15.23
C ALA A 210 12.31 4.40 15.04
N THR A 211 11.71 5.40 14.42
CA THR A 211 12.25 6.77 14.34
C THR A 211 11.94 7.60 15.56
#